data_b22cfddd1050b124b678cdb36ba7f556
#
_entry.id   b22cfddd1050b124b678cdb36ba7f556
#
_cell.length_a   1.000
_cell.length_b   1.000
_cell.length_c   1.000
_cell.angle_alpha   90.00
_cell.angle_beta   90.00
_cell.angle_gamma   90.00
#
_symmetry.space_group_name_H-M   'P 1'
#
loop_
_entity.id
_entity.type
_entity.pdbx_description
1 polymer ?
#
loop_
_entity_poly.entity_id
_entity_poly.type
_entity_poly.pdbx_seq_one_letter_code
_entity_poly.pdbx_strand_id
1 'polypeptide(L)'
;KETDDTMREFTIGKNDAGQRLDRFVAKNLPLLPPALLQKYIRLKRIKVNGKGSKRDVRLETGDILQLYINDEFFDKPNEENLFLTVFKPQLNIVYEDENLLLVDKRPGMSVHADETEKVNTLINHIQAYLYQKREWNPKWENAFAPALCNRIDRNTGGIVIAAKNAETLRIINEKIRAHELEKSYLCITVGRPKQPEGKIEGFLLKNEAKKEVRFFHKPVPGGKTAVTLYRTLE
;
A
#
# COMPACT_ATOMS: atom_id res chain seq x y z
N LYS A 1 -1.10 33.92 25.49
CA LYS A 1 -0.78 33.77 24.06
C LYS A 1 -1.86 32.84 23.52
N GLU A 2 -2.87 33.40 22.89
CA GLU A 2 -3.85 32.68 22.08
C GLU A 2 -3.05 32.06 20.93
N THR A 3 -2.96 30.73 20.92
CA THR A 3 -2.49 29.99 19.77
C THR A 3 -3.60 30.10 18.73
N ASP A 4 -3.29 30.70 17.60
CA ASP A 4 -4.14 30.78 16.42
C ASP A 4 -4.35 29.34 15.89
N ASP A 5 -5.32 28.66 16.50
CA ASP A 5 -5.70 27.30 16.12
C ASP A 5 -6.63 27.39 14.90
N THR A 6 -6.02 27.40 13.73
CA THR A 6 -6.76 27.38 12.47
C THR A 6 -7.55 26.08 12.38
N MET A 7 -8.87 26.16 12.33
CA MET A 7 -9.73 25.00 12.13
C MET A 7 -9.66 24.58 10.67
N ARG A 8 -9.30 23.32 10.41
CA ARG A 8 -9.39 22.69 9.09
C ARG A 8 -10.44 21.61 9.07
N GLU A 9 -11.13 21.50 7.96
CA GLU A 9 -12.24 20.60 7.78
C GLU A 9 -11.99 19.64 6.62
N PHE A 10 -12.34 18.37 6.81
CA PHE A 10 -12.29 17.32 5.80
C PHE A 10 -13.67 16.68 5.67
N THR A 11 -14.19 16.61 4.48
CA THR A 11 -15.35 15.78 4.17
C THR A 11 -14.89 14.37 3.84
N ILE A 12 -15.43 13.37 4.52
CA ILE A 12 -15.06 11.97 4.32
C ILE A 12 -15.69 11.44 3.06
N GLY A 13 -14.87 11.10 2.09
CA GLY A 13 -15.27 10.49 0.82
C GLY A 13 -15.43 8.97 0.91
N LYS A 14 -15.88 8.34 -0.19
CA LYS A 14 -16.03 6.88 -0.28
C LYS A 14 -14.72 6.14 0.00
N ASN A 15 -13.60 6.65 -0.47
CA ASN A 15 -12.28 6.05 -0.28
C ASN A 15 -11.75 6.20 1.15
N ASP A 16 -12.28 7.14 1.92
CA ASP A 16 -11.88 7.39 3.30
C ASP A 16 -12.74 6.62 4.30
N ALA A 17 -13.97 6.28 3.93
CA ALA A 17 -14.93 5.61 4.78
C ALA A 17 -14.44 4.23 5.25
N GLY A 18 -14.87 3.84 6.46
CA GLY A 18 -14.47 2.59 7.10
C GLY A 18 -13.10 2.64 7.78
N GLN A 19 -12.31 3.70 7.59
CA GLN A 19 -11.06 3.91 8.31
C GLN A 19 -11.33 4.33 9.77
N ARG A 20 -10.42 4.00 10.67
CA ARG A 20 -10.46 4.54 12.04
C ARG A 20 -10.02 6.00 12.04
N LEU A 21 -10.65 6.82 12.88
CA LEU A 21 -10.33 8.24 13.01
C LEU A 21 -8.83 8.50 13.23
N ASP A 22 -8.19 7.78 14.16
CA ASP A 22 -6.76 7.96 14.45
C ASP A 22 -5.87 7.64 13.25
N ARG A 23 -6.22 6.62 12.46
CA ARG A 23 -5.47 6.24 11.26
C ARG A 23 -5.66 7.23 10.12
N PHE A 24 -6.89 7.71 9.92
CA PHE A 24 -7.16 8.73 8.92
C PHE A 24 -6.36 10.01 9.20
N VAL A 25 -6.41 10.50 10.45
CA VAL A 25 -5.67 11.72 10.83
C VAL A 25 -4.16 11.52 10.70
N ALA A 26 -3.61 10.40 11.19
CA ALA A 26 -2.18 10.11 11.06
C ALA A 26 -1.70 10.05 9.60
N LYS A 27 -2.55 9.59 8.69
CA LYS A 27 -2.24 9.51 7.25
C LYS A 27 -2.25 10.90 6.60
N ASN A 28 -3.19 11.76 6.98
CA ASN A 28 -3.29 13.12 6.44
C ASN A 28 -2.33 14.11 7.09
N LEU A 29 -1.85 13.82 8.29
CA LEU A 29 -0.93 14.66 9.06
C LEU A 29 0.31 13.85 9.48
N PRO A 30 1.18 13.48 8.53
CA PRO A 30 2.34 12.62 8.81
C PRO A 30 3.35 13.27 9.77
N LEU A 31 3.37 14.59 9.87
CA LEU A 31 4.23 15.34 10.79
C LEU A 31 3.68 15.38 12.24
N LEU A 32 2.42 14.98 12.46
CA LEU A 32 1.81 14.96 13.78
C LEU A 32 2.25 13.74 14.59
N PRO A 33 3.03 13.91 15.69
CA PRO A 33 3.47 12.77 16.49
C PRO A 33 2.30 11.96 17.07
N PRO A 34 2.37 10.63 17.09
CA PRO A 34 1.28 9.77 17.58
C PRO A 34 0.81 10.09 18.99
N ALA A 35 1.72 10.45 19.89
CA ALA A 35 1.39 10.84 21.27
C ALA A 35 0.56 12.14 21.32
N LEU A 36 0.92 13.11 20.43
CA LEU A 36 0.21 14.38 20.34
C LEU A 36 -1.18 14.19 19.70
N LEU A 37 -1.29 13.34 18.68
CA LEU A 37 -2.57 12.94 18.09
C LEU A 37 -3.53 12.39 19.17
N GLN A 38 -3.06 11.46 20.01
CA GLN A 38 -3.86 10.89 21.10
C GLN A 38 -4.28 11.96 22.11
N LYS A 39 -3.40 12.90 22.42
CA LYS A 39 -3.71 14.04 23.28
C LYS A 39 -4.81 14.92 22.67
N TYR A 40 -4.74 15.26 21.39
CA TYR A 40 -5.72 16.09 20.70
C TYR A 40 -7.09 15.42 20.62
N ILE A 41 -7.16 14.11 20.37
CA ILE A 41 -8.41 13.34 20.42
C ILE A 41 -9.03 13.43 21.83
N ARG A 42 -8.24 13.19 22.88
CA ARG A 42 -8.70 13.27 24.26
C ARG A 42 -9.20 14.66 24.67
N LEU A 43 -8.53 15.71 24.18
CA LEU A 43 -8.91 17.11 24.43
C LEU A 43 -10.07 17.58 23.52
N LYS A 44 -10.65 16.70 22.71
CA LYS A 44 -11.74 17.01 21.76
C LYS A 44 -11.38 18.11 20.76
N ARG A 45 -10.08 18.25 20.43
CA ARG A 45 -9.60 19.13 19.37
C ARG A 45 -9.80 18.50 17.97
N ILE A 46 -10.18 17.24 17.93
CA ILE A 46 -10.58 16.50 16.73
C ILE A 46 -12.03 16.10 16.91
N LYS A 47 -12.89 16.57 16.02
CA LYS A 47 -14.34 16.34 16.09
C LYS A 47 -14.83 15.69 14.81
N VAL A 48 -15.81 14.81 14.96
CA VAL A 48 -16.59 14.24 13.84
C VAL A 48 -18.01 14.78 13.96
N ASN A 49 -18.50 15.44 12.92
CA ASN A 49 -19.82 16.06 12.88
C ASN A 49 -20.06 17.00 14.11
N GLY A 50 -19.07 17.82 14.43
CA GLY A 50 -19.09 18.78 15.54
C GLY A 50 -18.91 18.17 16.93
N LYS A 51 -18.80 16.85 17.08
CA LYS A 51 -18.68 16.17 18.38
C LYS A 51 -17.31 15.51 18.55
N GLY A 52 -16.75 15.61 19.75
CA GLY A 52 -15.52 14.87 20.09
C GLY A 52 -15.76 13.36 20.04
N SER A 53 -14.86 12.63 19.43
CA SER A 53 -15.00 11.20 19.17
C SER A 53 -13.85 10.39 19.77
N LYS A 54 -14.04 9.06 19.93
CA LYS A 54 -12.98 8.14 20.33
C LYS A 54 -12.04 7.88 19.13
N ARG A 55 -10.80 7.49 19.42
CA ARG A 55 -9.76 7.24 18.40
C ARG A 55 -10.11 6.13 17.40
N ASP A 56 -10.90 5.17 17.83
CA ASP A 56 -11.23 3.95 17.09
C ASP A 56 -12.58 4.04 16.34
N VAL A 57 -13.27 5.19 16.43
CA VAL A 57 -14.47 5.45 15.63
C VAL A 57 -14.14 5.27 14.17
N ARG A 58 -15.01 4.56 13.45
CA ARG A 58 -14.92 4.40 12.00
C ARG A 58 -15.68 5.54 11.34
N LEU A 59 -14.98 6.17 10.40
CA LEU A 59 -15.54 7.28 9.63
C LEU A 59 -16.50 6.74 8.56
N GLU A 60 -17.58 7.47 8.33
CA GLU A 60 -18.57 7.16 7.30
C GLU A 60 -18.52 8.19 6.17
N THR A 61 -18.97 7.81 4.97
CA THR A 61 -19.06 8.74 3.84
C THR A 61 -19.98 9.89 4.19
N GLY A 62 -19.51 11.11 3.98
CA GLY A 62 -20.24 12.33 4.31
C GLY A 62 -19.96 12.88 5.71
N ASP A 63 -19.24 12.16 6.58
CA ASP A 63 -18.79 12.73 7.84
C ASP A 63 -17.93 13.98 7.61
N ILE A 64 -18.12 14.97 8.49
CA ILE A 64 -17.33 16.19 8.54
C ILE A 64 -16.35 16.09 9.70
N LEU A 65 -15.08 15.98 9.39
CA LEU A 65 -13.99 15.92 10.35
C LEU A 65 -13.39 17.31 10.54
N GLN A 66 -13.46 17.84 11.74
CA GLN A 66 -12.94 19.15 12.10
C GLN A 66 -11.70 19.02 12.98
N LEU A 67 -10.59 19.58 12.54
CA LEU A 67 -9.28 19.52 13.18
C LEU A 67 -8.87 20.89 13.70
N TYR A 68 -8.78 21.05 15.01
CA TYR A 68 -8.25 22.23 15.69
C TYR A 68 -6.79 21.94 16.06
N ILE A 69 -5.91 22.00 15.05
CA ILE A 69 -4.51 21.58 15.11
C ILE A 69 -3.66 22.65 14.44
N ASN A 70 -2.46 22.89 14.93
CA ASN A 70 -1.55 23.89 14.39
C ASN A 70 -1.23 23.62 12.92
N ASP A 71 -1.13 24.67 12.12
CA ASP A 71 -0.92 24.60 10.66
C ASP A 71 0.36 23.87 10.25
N GLU A 72 1.41 23.94 11.07
CA GLU A 72 2.69 23.26 10.81
C GLU A 72 2.57 21.74 10.57
N PHE A 73 1.52 21.10 11.10
CA PHE A 73 1.29 19.67 10.92
C PHE A 73 0.55 19.33 9.63
N PHE A 74 0.04 20.32 8.90
CA PHE A 74 -0.63 20.15 7.61
C PHE A 74 0.32 20.24 6.43
N ASP A 75 1.56 20.61 6.64
CA ASP A 75 2.57 20.66 5.59
C ASP A 75 2.89 19.23 5.14
N LYS A 76 2.71 18.97 3.84
CA LYS A 76 3.03 17.66 3.26
C LYS A 76 4.47 17.67 2.76
N PRO A 77 5.26 16.63 3.09
CA PRO A 77 6.55 16.43 2.43
C PRO A 77 6.36 16.32 0.92
N ASN A 78 7.21 16.99 0.13
CA ASN A 78 7.10 17.06 -1.34
C ASN A 78 7.34 15.74 -2.12
N GLU A 79 7.50 14.60 -1.45
CA GLU A 79 7.75 13.30 -2.11
C GLU A 79 6.50 12.65 -2.74
N GLU A 80 5.30 13.19 -2.55
CA GLU A 80 4.04 12.54 -2.95
C GLU A 80 3.69 12.67 -4.44
N ASN A 81 4.46 13.39 -5.25
CA ASN A 81 4.10 13.68 -6.64
C ASN A 81 5.09 13.13 -7.68
N LEU A 82 5.87 12.11 -7.33
CA LEU A 82 6.86 11.52 -8.25
C LEU A 82 6.21 10.93 -9.51
N PHE A 83 4.95 10.51 -9.44
CA PHE A 83 4.20 10.02 -10.61
C PHE A 83 4.02 11.10 -11.68
N LEU A 84 4.02 12.40 -11.34
CA LEU A 84 3.91 13.50 -12.30
C LEU A 84 5.15 13.61 -13.20
N THR A 85 6.27 13.03 -12.82
CA THR A 85 7.48 12.97 -13.64
C THR A 85 7.40 11.89 -14.72
N VAL A 86 6.42 10.99 -14.63
CA VAL A 86 6.19 9.93 -15.62
C VAL A 86 5.27 10.45 -16.72
N PHE A 87 5.83 11.12 -17.72
CA PHE A 87 5.06 11.71 -18.83
C PHE A 87 4.39 10.67 -19.72
N LYS A 88 5.02 9.50 -19.90
CA LYS A 88 4.51 8.39 -20.72
C LYS A 88 4.54 7.10 -19.91
N PRO A 89 3.44 6.74 -19.24
CA PRO A 89 3.34 5.49 -18.50
C PRO A 89 3.60 4.28 -19.42
N GLN A 90 4.47 3.38 -18.98
CA GLN A 90 4.78 2.14 -19.69
C GLN A 90 4.18 0.97 -18.91
N LEU A 91 2.99 0.57 -19.27
CA LEU A 91 2.24 -0.51 -18.64
C LEU A 91 1.81 -1.53 -19.69
N ASN A 92 2.02 -2.80 -19.40
CA ASN A 92 1.40 -3.90 -20.13
C ASN A 92 0.15 -4.32 -19.36
N ILE A 93 -0.99 -3.70 -19.70
CA ILE A 93 -2.27 -3.92 -19.02
C ILE A 93 -2.88 -5.22 -19.55
N VAL A 94 -3.15 -6.16 -18.64
CA VAL A 94 -3.79 -7.45 -18.94
C VAL A 94 -5.29 -7.39 -18.74
N TYR A 95 -5.72 -6.63 -17.75
CA TYR A 95 -7.13 -6.41 -17.43
C TYR A 95 -7.31 -5.06 -16.74
N GLU A 96 -8.39 -4.40 -17.01
CA GLU A 96 -8.79 -3.17 -16.34
C GLU A 96 -10.32 -3.06 -16.27
N ASP A 97 -10.82 -2.66 -15.11
CA ASP A 97 -12.20 -2.22 -14.91
C ASP A 97 -12.23 -0.96 -14.02
N GLU A 98 -13.37 -0.61 -13.46
CA GLU A 98 -13.54 0.52 -12.55
C GLU A 98 -12.84 0.33 -11.19
N ASN A 99 -12.52 -0.90 -10.82
CA ASN A 99 -12.01 -1.29 -9.50
C ASN A 99 -10.56 -1.74 -9.52
N LEU A 100 -10.18 -2.48 -10.56
CA LEU A 100 -8.90 -3.18 -10.67
C LEU A 100 -8.13 -2.80 -11.92
N LEU A 101 -6.82 -2.88 -11.79
CA LEU A 101 -5.87 -2.85 -12.90
C LEU A 101 -4.87 -3.99 -12.71
N LEU A 102 -4.83 -4.95 -13.64
CA LEU A 102 -3.85 -6.03 -13.67
C LEU A 102 -2.77 -5.69 -14.69
N VAL A 103 -1.54 -5.62 -14.22
CA VAL A 103 -0.40 -5.25 -15.06
C VAL A 103 0.61 -6.38 -15.09
N ASP A 104 1.00 -6.82 -16.27
CA ASP A 104 2.14 -7.71 -16.46
C ASP A 104 3.43 -6.89 -16.36
N LYS A 105 4.04 -6.94 -15.18
CA LYS A 105 5.28 -6.22 -14.88
C LYS A 105 6.46 -6.87 -15.59
N ARG A 106 7.22 -6.08 -16.32
CA ARG A 106 8.47 -6.54 -16.94
C ARG A 106 9.57 -6.77 -15.88
N PRO A 107 10.47 -7.74 -16.08
CA PRO A 107 11.69 -7.85 -15.30
C PRO A 107 12.52 -6.55 -15.38
N GLY A 108 13.23 -6.23 -14.30
CA GLY A 108 14.07 -5.02 -14.19
C GLY A 108 13.36 -3.82 -13.55
N MET A 109 12.02 -3.77 -13.53
CA MET A 109 11.24 -2.68 -12.93
C MET A 109 10.95 -2.96 -11.45
N SER A 110 11.23 -2.01 -10.57
CA SER A 110 10.82 -2.06 -9.16
C SER A 110 9.32 -1.83 -9.02
N VAL A 111 8.68 -2.51 -8.07
CA VAL A 111 7.26 -2.35 -7.79
C VAL A 111 7.00 -1.04 -7.04
N HIS A 112 7.79 -0.77 -6.02
CA HIS A 112 7.77 0.47 -5.24
C HIS A 112 9.16 1.12 -5.25
N ALA A 113 9.22 2.37 -4.82
CA ALA A 113 10.47 3.09 -4.62
C ALA A 113 11.39 2.34 -3.63
N ASP A 114 12.67 2.33 -3.92
CA ASP A 114 13.73 1.82 -3.06
C ASP A 114 14.91 2.80 -3.03
N GLU A 115 16.02 2.41 -2.40
CA GLU A 115 17.21 3.26 -2.28
C GLU A 115 17.82 3.64 -3.64
N THR A 116 17.62 2.81 -4.67
CA THR A 116 18.26 2.94 -5.99
C THR A 116 17.34 3.53 -7.05
N GLU A 117 16.03 3.37 -6.91
CA GLU A 117 15.03 3.82 -7.88
C GLU A 117 13.81 4.38 -7.18
N LYS A 118 13.53 5.67 -7.38
CA LYS A 118 12.38 6.34 -6.78
C LYS A 118 11.28 6.69 -7.78
N VAL A 119 11.65 6.96 -9.01
CA VAL A 119 10.75 7.50 -10.04
C VAL A 119 10.20 6.42 -10.96
N ASN A 120 11.10 5.61 -11.55
CA ASN A 120 10.72 4.59 -12.54
C ASN A 120 10.24 3.30 -11.86
N THR A 121 9.16 3.41 -11.09
CA THR A 121 8.55 2.31 -10.36
C THR A 121 7.16 2.00 -10.91
N LEU A 122 6.72 0.75 -10.78
CA LEU A 122 5.41 0.34 -11.29
C LEU A 122 4.28 1.18 -10.70
N ILE A 123 4.33 1.49 -9.40
CA ILE A 123 3.30 2.31 -8.75
C ILE A 123 3.22 3.72 -9.36
N ASN A 124 4.35 4.36 -9.63
CA ASN A 124 4.35 5.70 -10.23
C ASN A 124 3.80 5.67 -11.66
N HIS A 125 4.10 4.63 -12.45
CA HIS A 125 3.52 4.45 -13.78
C HIS A 125 2.00 4.25 -13.72
N ILE A 126 1.49 3.47 -12.77
CA ILE A 126 0.06 3.26 -12.58
C ILE A 126 -0.64 4.55 -12.15
N GLN A 127 -0.09 5.27 -11.17
CA GLN A 127 -0.65 6.55 -10.73
C GLN A 127 -0.65 7.59 -11.84
N ALA A 128 0.44 7.69 -12.62
CA ALA A 128 0.52 8.56 -13.80
C ALA A 128 -0.54 8.21 -14.85
N TYR A 129 -0.72 6.92 -15.12
CA TYR A 129 -1.73 6.43 -16.07
C TYR A 129 -3.15 6.82 -15.65
N LEU A 130 -3.53 6.53 -14.41
CA LEU A 130 -4.85 6.85 -13.88
C LEU A 130 -5.10 8.36 -13.78
N TYR A 131 -4.06 9.13 -13.45
CA TYR A 131 -4.10 10.58 -13.45
C TYR A 131 -4.35 11.15 -14.86
N GLN A 132 -3.63 10.67 -15.87
CA GLN A 132 -3.80 11.09 -17.27
C GLN A 132 -5.18 10.70 -17.83
N LYS A 133 -5.71 9.54 -17.42
CA LYS A 133 -7.10 9.12 -17.73
C LYS A 133 -8.17 9.92 -16.98
N ARG A 134 -7.79 10.77 -16.03
CA ARG A 134 -8.70 11.48 -15.13
C ARG A 134 -9.57 10.56 -14.27
N GLU A 135 -9.09 9.38 -13.96
CA GLU A 135 -9.74 8.42 -13.07
C GLU A 135 -9.31 8.59 -11.61
N TRP A 136 -8.19 9.25 -11.39
CA TRP A 136 -7.68 9.60 -10.07
C TRP A 136 -6.92 10.93 -10.11
N ASN A 137 -7.08 11.72 -9.05
CA ASN A 137 -6.30 12.95 -8.83
C ASN A 137 -6.09 13.12 -7.33
N PRO A 138 -4.85 13.31 -6.83
CA PRO A 138 -4.57 13.50 -5.41
C PRO A 138 -5.28 14.73 -4.81
N LYS A 139 -5.71 15.70 -5.64
CA LYS A 139 -6.47 16.86 -5.19
C LYS A 139 -7.94 16.54 -4.89
N TRP A 140 -8.47 15.45 -5.42
CA TRP A 140 -9.85 15.01 -5.18
C TRP A 140 -9.98 14.05 -4.00
N GLU A 141 -8.84 13.54 -3.50
CA GLU A 141 -8.77 12.55 -2.44
C GLU A 141 -8.13 13.16 -1.19
N ASN A 142 -8.66 12.83 -0.03
CA ASN A 142 -8.03 13.24 1.24
C ASN A 142 -6.80 12.37 1.54
N ALA A 143 -6.94 11.06 1.42
CA ALA A 143 -5.94 10.12 1.89
C ALA A 143 -5.71 8.91 0.99
N PHE A 144 -6.52 8.67 -0.03
CA PHE A 144 -6.39 7.53 -0.92
C PHE A 144 -5.48 7.86 -2.11
N ALA A 145 -4.62 6.91 -2.44
CA ALA A 145 -3.95 6.85 -3.74
C ALA A 145 -4.07 5.42 -4.27
N PRO A 146 -4.15 5.22 -5.61
CA PRO A 146 -4.09 3.89 -6.23
C PRO A 146 -2.89 3.11 -5.69
N ALA A 147 -3.13 1.86 -5.28
CA ALA A 147 -2.16 1.08 -4.54
C ALA A 147 -2.05 -0.35 -5.06
N LEU A 148 -0.88 -0.95 -4.88
CA LEU A 148 -0.63 -2.33 -5.28
C LEU A 148 -1.04 -3.29 -4.16
N CYS A 149 -1.75 -4.35 -4.53
CA CYS A 149 -2.22 -5.37 -3.60
C CYS A 149 -1.17 -6.46 -3.35
N ASN A 150 -0.28 -6.69 -4.31
CA ASN A 150 0.83 -7.63 -4.21
C ASN A 150 2.11 -7.00 -4.73
N ARG A 151 3.22 -7.66 -4.47
CA ARG A 151 4.53 -7.28 -5.00
C ARG A 151 5.28 -8.52 -5.45
N ILE A 152 6.08 -8.35 -6.49
CA ILE A 152 7.07 -9.31 -6.98
C ILE A 152 8.42 -8.60 -7.06
N ASP A 153 9.49 -9.36 -7.09
CA ASP A 153 10.84 -8.79 -7.09
C ASP A 153 11.13 -8.02 -8.38
N ARG A 154 12.16 -7.15 -8.34
CA ARG A 154 12.57 -6.33 -9.48
C ARG A 154 12.74 -7.17 -10.75
N ASN A 155 13.49 -8.27 -10.66
CA ASN A 155 13.82 -9.13 -11.80
C ASN A 155 12.79 -10.24 -12.08
N THR A 156 11.70 -10.30 -11.32
CA THR A 156 10.57 -11.18 -11.58
C THR A 156 9.57 -10.47 -12.48
N GLY A 157 9.19 -11.10 -13.60
CA GLY A 157 8.08 -10.68 -14.44
C GLY A 157 6.77 -11.28 -13.98
N GLY A 158 5.64 -10.70 -14.37
CA GLY A 158 4.31 -11.25 -14.12
C GLY A 158 3.32 -10.28 -13.51
N ILE A 159 2.15 -10.83 -13.14
CA ILE A 159 0.97 -10.04 -12.81
C ILE A 159 1.10 -9.34 -11.44
N VAL A 160 0.89 -8.04 -11.46
CA VAL A 160 0.72 -7.22 -10.26
C VAL A 160 -0.69 -6.63 -10.29
N ILE A 161 -1.37 -6.73 -9.16
CA ILE A 161 -2.74 -6.25 -8.97
C ILE A 161 -2.68 -4.86 -8.35
N ALA A 162 -3.29 -3.89 -9.01
CA ALA A 162 -3.50 -2.55 -8.47
C ALA A 162 -4.99 -2.32 -8.19
N ALA A 163 -5.29 -1.74 -7.04
CA ALA A 163 -6.63 -1.29 -6.69
C ALA A 163 -6.79 0.19 -7.05
N LYS A 164 -7.86 0.51 -7.76
CA LYS A 164 -8.22 1.87 -8.19
C LYS A 164 -9.01 2.63 -7.13
N ASN A 165 -9.51 1.94 -6.11
CA ASN A 165 -10.24 2.51 -4.97
C ASN A 165 -9.92 1.78 -3.66
N ALA A 166 -10.26 2.40 -2.52
CA ALA A 166 -9.92 1.89 -1.20
C ALA A 166 -10.72 0.64 -0.80
N GLU A 167 -11.93 0.48 -1.29
CA GLU A 167 -12.76 -0.69 -1.03
C GLU A 167 -12.14 -1.93 -1.66
N THR A 168 -11.79 -1.85 -2.93
CA THR A 168 -11.11 -2.92 -3.65
C THR A 168 -9.78 -3.29 -3.02
N LEU A 169 -8.99 -2.29 -2.60
CA LEU A 169 -7.74 -2.52 -1.88
C LEU A 169 -7.95 -3.35 -0.61
N ARG A 170 -9.01 -3.04 0.17
CA ARG A 170 -9.35 -3.79 1.38
C ARG A 170 -9.74 -5.23 1.06
N ILE A 171 -10.64 -5.42 0.09
CA ILE A 171 -11.15 -6.73 -0.32
C ILE A 171 -10.02 -7.62 -0.82
N ILE A 172 -9.19 -7.13 -1.74
CA ILE A 172 -8.09 -7.93 -2.29
C ILE A 172 -7.05 -8.26 -1.23
N ASN A 173 -6.69 -7.30 -0.37
CA ASN A 173 -5.75 -7.55 0.73
C ASN A 173 -6.31 -8.58 1.74
N GLU A 174 -7.61 -8.63 1.96
CA GLU A 174 -8.26 -9.63 2.80
C GLU A 174 -8.19 -11.03 2.15
N LYS A 175 -8.53 -11.13 0.88
CA LYS A 175 -8.42 -12.38 0.11
C LYS A 175 -6.99 -12.92 0.05
N ILE A 176 -6.00 -12.04 -0.13
CA ILE A 176 -4.58 -12.44 -0.09
C ILE A 176 -4.20 -12.98 1.30
N ARG A 177 -4.67 -12.35 2.38
CA ARG A 177 -4.43 -12.79 3.76
C ARG A 177 -5.11 -14.13 4.07
N ALA A 178 -6.31 -14.33 3.55
CA ALA A 178 -7.06 -15.57 3.70
C ALA A 178 -6.55 -16.71 2.80
N HIS A 179 -5.47 -16.47 2.02
CA HIS A 179 -4.93 -17.42 1.03
C HIS A 179 -5.94 -17.85 -0.04
N GLU A 180 -6.92 -17.01 -0.35
CA GLU A 180 -7.89 -17.26 -1.42
C GLU A 180 -7.34 -16.97 -2.83
N LEU A 181 -6.20 -16.32 -2.91
CA LEU A 181 -5.49 -16.02 -4.16
C LEU A 181 -4.34 -17.01 -4.36
N GLU A 182 -4.45 -17.86 -5.37
CA GLU A 182 -3.36 -18.73 -5.78
C GLU A 182 -2.29 -17.94 -6.55
N LYS A 183 -1.03 -18.14 -6.18
CA LYS A 183 0.12 -17.52 -6.83
C LYS A 183 1.01 -18.58 -7.43
N SER A 184 1.07 -18.59 -8.77
CA SER A 184 1.93 -19.51 -9.51
C SER A 184 3.06 -18.77 -10.21
N TYR A 185 4.21 -19.40 -10.27
CA TYR A 185 5.42 -18.86 -10.89
C TYR A 185 6.04 -19.89 -11.82
N LEU A 186 6.59 -19.43 -12.94
CA LEU A 186 7.46 -20.24 -13.76
C LEU A 186 8.92 -19.90 -13.41
N CYS A 187 9.74 -20.93 -13.26
CA CYS A 187 11.17 -20.75 -13.07
C CYS A 187 11.98 -21.80 -13.84
N ILE A 188 13.22 -21.47 -14.14
CA ILE A 188 14.19 -22.40 -14.71
C ILE A 188 15.16 -22.78 -13.59
N THR A 189 15.40 -24.09 -13.43
CA THR A 189 16.31 -24.61 -12.41
C THR A 189 17.57 -25.16 -13.06
N VAL A 190 18.68 -25.16 -12.30
CA VAL A 190 19.89 -25.88 -12.69
C VAL A 190 19.72 -27.35 -12.27
N GLY A 191 19.77 -28.25 -13.26
CA GLY A 191 19.49 -29.67 -13.04
C GLY A 191 18.00 -29.99 -12.94
N ARG A 192 17.68 -31.26 -12.79
CA ARG A 192 16.32 -31.77 -12.74
C ARG A 192 15.94 -32.19 -11.31
N PRO A 193 14.79 -31.75 -10.81
CA PRO A 193 14.28 -32.26 -9.53
C PRO A 193 14.16 -33.78 -9.53
N LYS A 194 14.46 -34.44 -8.39
CA LYS A 194 14.36 -35.91 -8.27
C LYS A 194 12.95 -36.44 -8.50
N GLN A 195 11.96 -35.67 -8.07
CA GLN A 195 10.55 -35.98 -8.27
C GLN A 195 9.95 -34.93 -9.24
N PRO A 196 9.04 -35.31 -10.15
CA PRO A 196 8.43 -34.40 -11.10
C PRO A 196 7.53 -33.34 -10.42
N GLU A 197 7.03 -33.65 -9.22
CA GLU A 197 6.25 -32.75 -8.38
C GLU A 197 6.59 -32.96 -6.91
N GLY A 198 6.38 -31.94 -6.09
CA GLY A 198 6.69 -32.04 -4.67
C GLY A 198 6.40 -30.79 -3.87
N LYS A 199 6.70 -30.90 -2.57
CA LYS A 199 6.58 -29.84 -1.58
C LYS A 199 7.94 -29.55 -0.99
N ILE A 200 8.33 -28.29 -0.97
CA ILE A 200 9.48 -27.79 -0.22
C ILE A 200 8.93 -27.02 0.97
N GLU A 201 9.27 -27.48 2.18
CA GLU A 201 8.80 -26.88 3.43
C GLU A 201 9.97 -26.62 4.36
N GLY A 202 9.99 -25.46 5.00
CA GLY A 202 11.02 -25.07 5.93
C GLY A 202 10.84 -23.67 6.47
N PHE A 203 11.94 -23.04 6.87
CA PHE A 203 11.94 -21.74 7.51
C PHE A 203 12.88 -20.80 6.78
N LEU A 204 12.40 -19.60 6.49
CA LEU A 204 13.19 -18.51 5.91
C LEU A 204 13.56 -17.50 6.99
N LEU A 205 14.85 -17.27 7.16
CA LEU A 205 15.37 -16.23 8.05
C LEU A 205 16.04 -15.15 7.22
N LYS A 206 15.54 -13.91 7.35
CA LYS A 206 16.10 -12.73 6.69
C LYS A 206 17.20 -12.12 7.57
N ASN A 207 18.35 -11.88 6.99
CA ASN A 207 19.41 -11.07 7.57
C ASN A 207 19.32 -9.66 6.99
N GLU A 208 18.78 -8.72 7.76
CA GLU A 208 18.58 -7.33 7.32
C GLU A 208 19.92 -6.64 6.98
N ALA A 209 20.98 -6.90 7.77
CA ALA A 209 22.28 -6.24 7.54
C ALA A 209 22.96 -6.71 6.25
N LYS A 210 22.79 -7.99 5.89
CA LYS A 210 23.37 -8.56 4.66
C LYS A 210 22.40 -8.57 3.48
N LYS A 211 21.12 -8.17 3.68
CA LYS A 211 20.04 -8.26 2.69
C LYS A 211 19.90 -9.69 2.10
N GLU A 212 20.20 -10.72 2.88
CA GLU A 212 20.16 -12.15 2.50
C GLU A 212 19.01 -12.87 3.16
N VAL A 213 18.44 -13.85 2.48
CA VAL A 213 17.48 -14.80 3.04
C VAL A 213 18.10 -16.19 3.04
N ARG A 214 18.06 -16.88 4.19
CA ARG A 214 18.55 -18.25 4.33
C ARG A 214 17.40 -19.21 4.60
N PHE A 215 17.47 -20.38 4.00
CA PHE A 215 16.51 -21.46 4.18
C PHE A 215 17.04 -22.46 5.22
N PHE A 216 16.16 -22.93 6.11
CA PHE A 216 16.44 -23.91 7.14
C PHE A 216 15.36 -24.98 7.13
N HIS A 217 15.76 -26.25 7.24
CA HIS A 217 14.84 -27.39 7.36
C HIS A 217 14.21 -27.51 8.76
N LYS A 218 14.81 -26.90 9.77
CA LYS A 218 14.32 -26.92 11.16
C LYS A 218 13.97 -25.51 11.62
N PRO A 219 13.05 -25.36 12.58
CA PRO A 219 12.72 -24.07 13.17
C PRO A 219 13.98 -23.35 13.67
N VAL A 220 14.07 -22.05 13.37
CA VAL A 220 15.12 -21.15 13.86
C VAL A 220 14.48 -19.90 14.48
N PRO A 221 15.07 -19.33 15.54
CA PRO A 221 14.55 -18.09 16.13
C PRO A 221 14.43 -16.98 15.07
N GLY A 222 13.24 -16.37 14.97
CA GLY A 222 12.93 -15.34 13.96
C GLY A 222 12.67 -15.86 12.55
N GLY A 223 12.78 -17.15 12.30
CA GLY A 223 12.45 -17.79 11.02
C GLY A 223 10.94 -17.82 10.78
N LYS A 224 10.54 -17.55 9.53
CA LYS A 224 9.13 -17.63 9.08
C LYS A 224 8.93 -18.92 8.29
N THR A 225 7.84 -19.64 8.56
CA THR A 225 7.45 -20.82 7.78
C THR A 225 7.29 -20.45 6.31
N ALA A 226 7.84 -21.29 5.44
CA ALA A 226 7.72 -21.15 3.99
C ALA A 226 7.38 -22.51 3.39
N VAL A 227 6.42 -22.50 2.48
CA VAL A 227 5.95 -23.68 1.76
C VAL A 227 5.88 -23.36 0.29
N THR A 228 6.50 -24.19 -0.55
CA THR A 228 6.42 -24.09 -2.01
C THR A 228 6.03 -25.46 -2.56
N LEU A 229 4.96 -25.49 -3.32
CA LEU A 229 4.60 -26.65 -4.14
C LEU A 229 5.22 -26.44 -5.52
N TYR A 230 5.75 -27.48 -6.12
CA TYR A 230 6.32 -27.39 -7.48
C TYR A 230 5.87 -28.57 -8.33
N ARG A 231 5.83 -28.34 -9.63
CA ARG A 231 5.63 -29.34 -10.67
C ARG A 231 6.56 -29.01 -11.83
N THR A 232 7.34 -30.01 -12.26
CA THR A 232 8.17 -29.92 -13.47
C THR A 232 7.26 -29.99 -14.71
N LEU A 233 7.46 -29.09 -15.65
CA LEU A 233 6.71 -29.04 -16.90
C LEU A 233 7.48 -29.71 -18.03
N GLU A 234 8.81 -29.46 -18.09
CA GLU A 234 9.74 -30.01 -19.09
C GLU A 234 11.06 -30.44 -18.45
#